data_b0a240598ce87ec9a39fc6bc64f6c87a
#
_entry.id   b0a240598ce87ec9a39fc6bc64f6c87a
#
_cell.length_a   1.000
_cell.length_b   1.000
_cell.length_c   1.000
_cell.angle_alpha   90.00
_cell.angle_beta   90.00
_cell.angle_gamma   90.00
#
_symmetry.space_group_name_H-M   'P 1'
#
loop_
_entity.id
_entity.type
_entity.pdbx_description
1 polymer ?
#
loop_
_entity_poly.entity_id
_entity_poly.type
_entity_poly.pdbx_seq_one_letter_code
_entity_poly.pdbx_strand_id
1 'polypeptide(L)'
;MLTLKKDWHSTNLFISIVLLTTFTLFFNEGSFAQSSRKIKTIIIDPGHGGEDNGAHGEYEKTLGSKEKNINLAISLKLVEELKKAMPDVNIIPTRTTDVFNSVKEKAKFANDHHGDLFVCIHADAVTLKTGSRIVGYRNKTYYTSKYVGKGKARKKVTTKHTRKVPIKHYYKIPTTRKGTSTLILAARQTSDKIKALEESDLGFNTEDNDSTANVNYDSPEYKASALLYSQNFFKKSYQLASLVQEEVAKTGRNDLGVWQRQKGLWVLHATQMPAVLIETGFVANYDDERYLNSDKGQREIAQLITRALVKYRDQVENPKGVATISTQTDSK
;
A
#
# COMPACT_ATOMS: atom_id res chain seq x y z
N MET A 1 15.82 -90.15 0.15
CA MET A 1 14.85 -89.22 -0.45
C MET A 1 14.66 -88.06 0.54
N LEU A 2 15.45 -87.02 0.46
CA LEU A 2 15.38 -85.86 1.38
C LEU A 2 14.45 -84.81 0.74
N THR A 3 13.30 -84.56 1.39
CA THR A 3 12.37 -83.53 1.01
C THR A 3 12.75 -82.22 1.72
N LEU A 4 13.30 -81.31 0.94
CA LEU A 4 13.50 -79.93 1.39
C LEU A 4 12.15 -79.24 1.55
N LYS A 5 11.66 -79.02 2.80
CA LYS A 5 10.58 -78.11 3.08
C LYS A 5 11.06 -76.68 2.84
N LYS A 6 10.52 -76.08 1.80
CA LYS A 6 10.77 -74.67 1.46
C LYS A 6 10.05 -73.78 2.49
N ASP A 7 10.82 -73.07 3.33
CA ASP A 7 10.29 -72.16 4.36
C ASP A 7 9.67 -70.90 3.70
N TRP A 8 8.39 -71.00 3.37
CA TRP A 8 7.58 -69.90 2.78
C TRP A 8 7.53 -68.66 3.66
N HIS A 9 7.57 -68.83 5.00
CA HIS A 9 7.49 -67.69 5.92
C HIS A 9 8.73 -66.78 5.89
N SER A 10 9.92 -67.33 5.72
CA SER A 10 11.16 -66.54 5.64
C SER A 10 11.27 -65.74 4.34
N THR A 11 10.77 -66.29 3.24
CA THR A 11 10.78 -65.60 1.92
C THR A 11 9.79 -64.44 1.89
N ASN A 12 8.59 -64.59 2.47
CA ASN A 12 7.59 -63.52 2.55
C ASN A 12 8.02 -62.41 3.49
N LEU A 13 8.73 -62.71 4.59
CA LEU A 13 9.28 -61.67 5.50
C LEU A 13 10.37 -60.87 4.81
N PHE A 14 11.25 -61.51 4.02
CA PHE A 14 12.30 -60.80 3.28
C PHE A 14 11.74 -59.89 2.18
N ILE A 15 10.73 -60.32 1.45
CA ILE A 15 10.02 -59.53 0.43
C ILE A 15 9.30 -58.33 1.08
N SER A 16 8.67 -58.50 2.25
CA SER A 16 8.01 -57.44 2.98
C SER A 16 9.00 -56.39 3.51
N ILE A 17 10.17 -56.78 3.99
CA ILE A 17 11.22 -55.89 4.44
C ILE A 17 11.83 -55.10 3.26
N VAL A 18 12.09 -55.75 2.12
CA VAL A 18 12.58 -55.08 0.91
C VAL A 18 11.57 -54.12 0.34
N LEU A 19 10.25 -54.43 0.32
CA LEU A 19 9.18 -53.54 -0.08
C LEU A 19 9.04 -52.36 0.88
N LEU A 20 9.20 -52.55 2.19
CA LEU A 20 9.12 -51.48 3.18
C LEU A 20 10.32 -50.52 3.08
N THR A 21 11.52 -51.04 2.85
CA THR A 21 12.75 -50.23 2.65
C THR A 21 12.75 -49.48 1.33
N THR A 22 12.23 -50.08 0.24
CA THR A 22 12.06 -49.35 -1.03
C THR A 22 11.01 -48.27 -0.95
N PHE A 23 9.89 -48.52 -0.20
CA PHE A 23 8.86 -47.51 0.02
C PHE A 23 9.39 -46.32 0.81
N THR A 24 10.24 -46.54 1.83
CA THR A 24 10.86 -45.42 2.60
C THR A 24 11.91 -44.65 1.80
N LEU A 25 12.55 -45.26 0.78
CA LEU A 25 13.50 -44.60 -0.11
C LEU A 25 12.81 -43.70 -1.16
N PHE A 26 11.54 -43.98 -1.52
CA PHE A 26 10.74 -43.14 -2.42
C PHE A 26 10.09 -41.95 -1.72
N PHE A 27 9.96 -41.96 -0.39
CA PHE A 27 9.53 -40.83 0.42
C PHE A 27 10.70 -40.01 0.96
N ASN A 28 11.89 -40.05 0.38
CA ASN A 28 12.74 -38.90 0.43
C ASN A 28 11.97 -37.80 -0.31
N GLU A 29 11.16 -37.08 0.42
CA GLU A 29 10.67 -35.79 0.01
C GLU A 29 11.89 -35.02 -0.49
N GLY A 30 12.05 -34.99 -1.81
CA GLY A 30 12.83 -33.95 -2.43
C GLY A 30 12.20 -32.68 -1.90
N SER A 31 12.77 -32.12 -0.84
CA SER A 31 12.54 -30.75 -0.50
C SER A 31 12.84 -30.01 -1.78
N PHE A 32 11.80 -29.73 -2.57
CA PHE A 32 11.86 -28.63 -3.52
C PHE A 32 12.27 -27.45 -2.66
N ALA A 33 13.56 -27.25 -2.52
CA ALA A 33 14.10 -26.03 -1.99
C ALA A 33 13.57 -24.96 -2.94
N GLN A 34 12.42 -24.42 -2.60
CA GLN A 34 11.91 -23.24 -3.26
C GLN A 34 13.05 -22.24 -3.15
N SER A 35 13.73 -21.99 -4.27
CA SER A 35 14.86 -21.07 -4.34
C SER A 35 14.39 -19.78 -3.69
N SER A 36 14.90 -19.50 -2.50
CA SER A 36 14.54 -18.29 -1.78
C SER A 36 15.10 -17.13 -2.59
N ARG A 37 14.22 -16.44 -3.34
CA ARG A 37 14.62 -15.29 -4.15
C ARG A 37 15.11 -14.20 -3.19
N LYS A 38 16.40 -13.86 -3.29
CA LYS A 38 16.99 -12.77 -2.50
C LYS A 38 16.39 -11.43 -2.93
N ILE A 39 16.11 -10.58 -1.97
CA ILE A 39 15.75 -9.20 -2.23
C ILE A 39 17.02 -8.41 -2.52
N LYS A 40 17.14 -7.91 -3.74
CA LYS A 40 18.31 -7.17 -4.24
C LYS A 40 18.03 -5.68 -4.40
N THR A 41 16.80 -5.31 -4.75
CA THR A 41 16.43 -3.92 -5.05
C THR A 41 15.08 -3.58 -4.43
N ILE A 42 15.04 -2.50 -3.64
CA ILE A 42 13.81 -1.92 -3.09
C ILE A 42 13.62 -0.53 -3.66
N ILE A 43 12.47 -0.30 -4.28
CA ILE A 43 12.09 1.01 -4.80
C ILE A 43 11.26 1.74 -3.75
N ILE A 44 11.68 2.94 -3.37
CA ILE A 44 10.96 3.84 -2.47
C ILE A 44 10.34 4.94 -3.30
N ASP A 45 9.01 5.06 -3.26
CA ASP A 45 8.30 6.08 -4.03
C ASP A 45 7.70 7.16 -3.11
N PRO A 46 8.30 8.35 -3.03
CA PRO A 46 7.64 9.49 -2.40
C PRO A 46 6.43 9.90 -3.23
N GLY A 47 5.21 9.74 -2.71
CA GLY A 47 3.97 10.14 -3.39
C GLY A 47 3.95 11.61 -3.77
N HIS A 48 3.24 11.96 -4.86
CA HIS A 48 3.11 13.33 -5.38
C HIS A 48 4.46 13.95 -5.78
N GLY A 49 4.52 15.30 -5.94
CA GLY A 49 5.75 16.04 -6.25
C GLY A 49 5.53 17.13 -7.29
N GLY A 50 6.40 18.14 -7.31
CA GLY A 50 6.32 19.26 -8.24
C GLY A 50 4.99 20.02 -8.15
N GLU A 51 4.22 20.05 -9.24
CA GLU A 51 2.91 20.68 -9.30
C GLU A 51 1.81 19.92 -8.54
N ASP A 52 1.97 18.60 -8.36
CA ASP A 52 1.03 17.79 -7.59
C ASP A 52 1.37 17.87 -6.09
N ASN A 53 0.60 18.67 -5.36
CA ASN A 53 0.80 18.87 -3.93
C ASN A 53 0.27 17.72 -3.06
N GLY A 54 -0.60 16.85 -3.59
CA GLY A 54 -1.36 15.89 -2.78
C GLY A 54 -2.33 16.58 -1.82
N ALA A 55 -2.59 15.95 -0.69
CA ALA A 55 -3.42 16.51 0.38
C ALA A 55 -2.78 17.77 1.01
N HIS A 56 -3.67 18.65 1.53
CA HIS A 56 -3.26 19.90 2.18
C HIS A 56 -3.87 20.00 3.58
N GLY A 57 -3.14 20.63 4.47
CA GLY A 57 -3.71 21.15 5.71
C GLY A 57 -4.55 22.41 5.42
N GLU A 58 -5.88 22.29 5.41
CA GLU A 58 -6.81 23.38 5.06
C GLU A 58 -7.79 23.71 6.19
N TYR A 59 -7.42 23.50 7.43
CA TYR A 59 -8.27 23.79 8.60
C TYR A 59 -7.70 24.95 9.42
N GLU A 60 -8.51 25.49 10.32
CA GLU A 60 -8.09 26.60 11.18
C GLU A 60 -6.92 26.16 12.09
N LYS A 61 -5.82 26.92 12.09
CA LYS A 61 -4.54 26.64 12.79
C LYS A 61 -3.71 25.47 12.20
N THR A 62 -3.94 25.11 10.95
CA THR A 62 -3.06 24.20 10.21
C THR A 62 -1.65 24.78 10.07
N LEU A 63 -0.66 23.93 9.83
CA LEU A 63 0.68 24.34 9.40
C LEU A 63 0.73 24.65 7.89
N GLY A 64 -0.36 24.42 7.15
CA GLY A 64 -0.41 24.58 5.71
C GLY A 64 0.41 23.51 4.98
N SER A 65 0.53 22.35 5.59
CA SER A 65 1.36 21.27 5.08
C SER A 65 0.89 20.76 3.73
N LYS A 66 1.84 20.40 2.88
CA LYS A 66 1.61 19.73 1.61
C LYS A 66 2.09 18.28 1.72
N GLU A 67 1.25 17.36 1.33
CA GLU A 67 1.55 15.92 1.39
C GLU A 67 2.87 15.58 0.70
N LYS A 68 3.12 16.11 -0.48
CA LYS A 68 4.35 15.88 -1.25
C LYS A 68 5.65 16.13 -0.47
N ASN A 69 5.65 17.13 0.43
CA ASN A 69 6.82 17.48 1.24
C ASN A 69 7.03 16.50 2.38
N ILE A 70 5.94 16.09 3.03
CA ILE A 70 5.94 15.07 4.07
C ILE A 70 6.44 13.74 3.50
N ASN A 71 5.87 13.33 2.37
CA ASN A 71 6.23 12.07 1.70
C ASN A 71 7.71 12.05 1.31
N LEU A 72 8.23 13.14 0.76
CA LEU A 72 9.65 13.25 0.41
C LEU A 72 10.54 13.16 1.66
N ALA A 73 10.21 13.91 2.70
CA ALA A 73 11.01 13.96 3.93
C ALA A 73 11.08 12.59 4.62
N ILE A 74 9.96 11.88 4.73
CA ILE A 74 9.89 10.52 5.30
C ILE A 74 10.68 9.55 4.42
N SER A 75 10.47 9.60 3.09
CA SER A 75 11.11 8.68 2.15
C SER A 75 12.64 8.82 2.14
N LEU A 76 13.17 10.04 2.22
CA LEU A 76 14.63 10.24 2.28
C LEU A 76 15.23 9.66 3.56
N LYS A 77 14.55 9.84 4.70
CA LYS A 77 14.95 9.21 5.97
C LYS A 77 14.84 7.69 5.90
N LEU A 78 13.79 7.17 5.25
CA LEU A 78 13.62 5.73 5.04
C LEU A 78 14.76 5.14 4.21
N VAL A 79 15.15 5.80 3.12
CA VAL A 79 16.31 5.40 2.30
C VAL A 79 17.60 5.36 3.13
N GLU A 80 17.82 6.36 4.00
CA GLU A 80 18.96 6.41 4.90
C GLU A 80 18.97 5.23 5.88
N GLU A 81 17.84 4.97 6.56
CA GLU A 81 17.71 3.88 7.54
C GLU A 81 17.85 2.50 6.86
N LEU A 82 17.27 2.32 5.66
CA LEU A 82 17.37 1.05 4.92
C LEU A 82 18.79 0.76 4.45
N LYS A 83 19.53 1.76 3.97
CA LYS A 83 20.95 1.59 3.58
C LYS A 83 21.83 1.17 4.76
N LYS A 84 21.51 1.61 5.98
CA LYS A 84 22.19 1.17 7.21
C LYS A 84 21.81 -0.25 7.59
N ALA A 85 20.49 -0.58 7.55
CA ALA A 85 19.98 -1.87 7.99
C ALA A 85 20.21 -3.01 6.98
N MET A 86 20.26 -2.69 5.69
CA MET A 86 20.40 -3.65 4.58
C MET A 86 21.45 -3.14 3.57
N PRO A 87 22.75 -3.09 3.92
CA PRO A 87 23.81 -2.53 3.08
C PRO A 87 24.05 -3.33 1.80
N ASP A 88 23.60 -4.56 1.74
CA ASP A 88 23.65 -5.49 0.61
C ASP A 88 22.47 -5.32 -0.37
N VAL A 89 21.49 -4.47 -0.05
CA VAL A 89 20.30 -4.21 -0.86
C VAL A 89 20.39 -2.84 -1.53
N ASN A 90 20.09 -2.79 -2.82
CA ASN A 90 20.03 -1.54 -3.56
C ASN A 90 18.72 -0.79 -3.23
N ILE A 91 18.83 0.37 -2.57
CA ILE A 91 17.68 1.20 -2.17
C ILE A 91 17.61 2.41 -3.09
N ILE A 92 16.57 2.46 -3.94
CA ILE A 92 16.43 3.46 -5.00
C ILE A 92 15.14 4.27 -4.81
N PRO A 93 15.21 5.58 -4.52
CA PRO A 93 14.03 6.43 -4.52
C PRO A 93 13.63 6.84 -5.94
N THR A 94 12.32 6.94 -6.24
CA THR A 94 11.82 7.43 -7.54
C THR A 94 12.08 8.93 -7.73
N ARG A 95 12.21 9.68 -6.64
CA ARG A 95 12.65 11.08 -6.62
C ARG A 95 13.39 11.41 -5.31
N THR A 96 14.32 12.34 -5.38
CA THR A 96 15.07 12.86 -4.22
C THR A 96 14.84 14.36 -4.00
N THR A 97 14.12 15.00 -4.89
CA THR A 97 13.77 16.43 -4.87
C THR A 97 12.28 16.63 -5.13
N ASP A 98 11.80 17.87 -5.05
CA ASP A 98 10.39 18.20 -5.31
C ASP A 98 10.14 18.33 -6.83
N VAL A 99 10.14 17.19 -7.53
CA VAL A 99 9.81 17.08 -8.95
C VAL A 99 8.55 16.25 -9.14
N PHE A 100 7.80 16.56 -10.20
CA PHE A 100 6.64 15.77 -10.60
C PHE A 100 7.08 14.60 -11.48
N ASN A 101 6.67 13.40 -11.09
CA ASN A 101 6.71 12.19 -11.91
C ASN A 101 5.30 11.61 -11.95
N SER A 102 4.79 11.36 -13.15
CA SER A 102 3.48 10.72 -13.31
C SER A 102 3.50 9.30 -12.74
N VAL A 103 2.34 8.75 -12.37
CA VAL A 103 2.23 7.38 -11.87
C VAL A 103 2.76 6.33 -12.87
N LYS A 104 2.71 6.64 -14.18
CA LYS A 104 3.28 5.79 -15.25
C LYS A 104 4.80 5.80 -15.22
N GLU A 105 5.40 6.98 -15.12
CA GLU A 105 6.86 7.13 -15.02
C GLU A 105 7.41 6.46 -13.77
N LYS A 106 6.72 6.58 -12.63
CA LYS A 106 7.12 5.92 -11.37
C LYS A 106 7.09 4.39 -11.49
N ALA A 107 6.02 3.83 -12.08
CA ALA A 107 5.93 2.39 -12.31
C ALA A 107 6.98 1.90 -13.32
N LYS A 108 7.17 2.63 -14.42
CA LYS A 108 8.21 2.32 -15.41
C LYS A 108 9.60 2.35 -14.78
N PHE A 109 9.91 3.39 -13.99
CA PHE A 109 11.16 3.50 -13.26
C PHE A 109 11.41 2.28 -12.37
N ALA A 110 10.39 1.84 -11.60
CA ALA A 110 10.51 0.68 -10.73
C ALA A 110 10.78 -0.62 -11.51
N ASN A 111 10.11 -0.79 -12.66
CA ASN A 111 10.28 -1.97 -13.52
C ASN A 111 11.63 -1.98 -14.22
N ASP A 112 12.08 -0.83 -14.77
CA ASP A 112 13.38 -0.69 -15.44
C ASP A 112 14.57 -0.97 -14.48
N HIS A 113 14.40 -0.68 -13.19
CA HIS A 113 15.42 -0.97 -12.16
C HIS A 113 15.27 -2.37 -11.55
N HIS A 114 14.41 -3.21 -12.12
CA HIS A 114 14.17 -4.59 -11.65
C HIS A 114 13.92 -4.66 -10.13
N GLY A 115 13.02 -3.80 -9.62
CA GLY A 115 12.68 -3.77 -8.20
C GLY A 115 12.10 -5.10 -7.73
N ASP A 116 12.55 -5.60 -6.58
CA ASP A 116 11.96 -6.76 -5.90
C ASP A 116 10.79 -6.36 -5.00
N LEU A 117 10.76 -5.10 -4.55
CA LEU A 117 9.70 -4.49 -3.77
C LEU A 117 9.48 -3.04 -4.18
N PHE A 118 8.22 -2.60 -4.16
CA PHE A 118 7.83 -1.20 -4.34
C PHE A 118 7.09 -0.70 -3.10
N VAL A 119 7.63 0.33 -2.46
CA VAL A 119 7.09 0.92 -1.23
C VAL A 119 6.77 2.38 -1.48
N CYS A 120 5.48 2.69 -1.60
CA CYS A 120 4.99 4.04 -1.84
C CYS A 120 4.60 4.70 -0.52
N ILE A 121 5.05 5.94 -0.29
CA ILE A 121 4.83 6.72 0.93
C ILE A 121 3.86 7.85 0.64
N HIS A 122 2.76 7.89 1.39
CA HIS A 122 1.68 8.88 1.31
C HIS A 122 1.28 9.39 2.69
N ALA A 123 0.47 10.45 2.71
CA ALA A 123 -0.24 10.94 3.88
C ALA A 123 -1.69 11.24 3.49
N ASP A 124 -2.63 10.50 4.06
CA ASP A 124 -4.02 10.41 3.63
C ASP A 124 -4.77 11.75 3.70
N ALA A 125 -5.76 11.86 2.85
CA ALA A 125 -6.69 12.97 2.79
C ALA A 125 -8.09 12.54 3.23
N VAL A 126 -8.80 13.44 3.89
CA VAL A 126 -10.24 13.30 4.14
C VAL A 126 -10.97 14.59 3.79
N THR A 127 -12.19 14.47 3.29
CA THR A 127 -13.06 15.64 3.08
C THR A 127 -13.41 16.27 4.41
N LEU A 128 -12.98 17.52 4.63
CA LEU A 128 -13.22 18.25 5.86
C LEU A 128 -14.63 18.82 5.90
N LYS A 129 -15.26 18.72 7.07
CA LYS A 129 -16.55 19.39 7.35
C LYS A 129 -16.31 20.90 7.42
N THR A 130 -17.33 21.68 6.97
CA THR A 130 -17.31 23.14 7.07
C THR A 130 -18.15 23.57 8.27
N GLY A 131 -17.53 24.31 9.18
CA GLY A 131 -18.19 25.02 10.27
C GLY A 131 -18.48 26.45 9.89
N SER A 132 -19.30 27.14 10.69
CA SER A 132 -19.49 28.60 10.57
C SER A 132 -19.68 29.22 11.92
N ARG A 133 -19.15 30.45 12.10
CA ARG A 133 -19.41 31.29 13.27
C ARG A 133 -19.89 32.67 12.82
N ILE A 134 -20.78 33.32 13.61
CA ILE A 134 -21.23 34.69 13.36
C ILE A 134 -20.12 35.61 13.83
N VAL A 135 -19.58 36.44 12.92
CA VAL A 135 -18.53 37.43 13.21
C VAL A 135 -19.06 38.87 13.28
N GLY A 136 -20.33 39.08 12.98
CA GLY A 136 -20.96 40.38 13.01
C GLY A 136 -22.35 40.36 12.37
N TYR A 137 -22.92 41.54 12.22
CA TYR A 137 -24.19 41.74 11.55
C TYR A 137 -24.09 42.90 10.56
N ARG A 138 -24.79 42.78 9.44
CA ARG A 138 -24.98 43.86 8.46
C ARG A 138 -26.45 44.14 8.25
N ASN A 139 -26.79 45.41 7.96
CA ASN A 139 -28.12 45.78 7.56
C ASN A 139 -28.38 45.33 6.12
N LYS A 140 -29.47 44.61 5.90
CA LYS A 140 -29.97 44.26 4.57
C LYS A 140 -31.31 44.96 4.34
N THR A 141 -31.37 45.83 3.33
CA THR A 141 -32.59 46.45 2.88
C THR A 141 -33.38 45.51 1.98
N TYR A 142 -34.68 45.47 2.17
CA TYR A 142 -35.62 44.80 1.27
C TYR A 142 -36.89 45.62 1.13
N TYR A 143 -37.65 45.39 0.09
CA TYR A 143 -38.84 46.14 -0.24
C TYR A 143 -40.03 45.20 -0.27
N THR A 144 -41.16 45.62 0.35
CA THR A 144 -42.46 44.98 0.18
C THR A 144 -43.37 45.90 -0.60
N SER A 145 -44.18 45.33 -1.49
CA SER A 145 -45.16 46.12 -2.25
C SER A 145 -46.56 45.58 -2.04
N LYS A 146 -47.48 46.49 -1.80
CA LYS A 146 -48.92 46.18 -1.76
C LYS A 146 -49.70 47.13 -2.64
N TYR A 147 -50.81 46.68 -3.16
CA TYR A 147 -51.71 47.53 -3.90
C TYR A 147 -52.76 48.06 -2.95
N VAL A 148 -52.96 49.42 -2.95
CA VAL A 148 -53.94 50.11 -2.12
C VAL A 148 -54.89 50.84 -3.03
N GLY A 149 -56.19 50.87 -2.69
CA GLY A 149 -57.26 51.47 -3.48
C GLY A 149 -58.09 50.44 -4.27
N LYS A 150 -59.23 50.92 -4.84
CA LYS A 150 -60.13 50.07 -5.64
C LYS A 150 -60.30 50.67 -7.06
N GLY A 151 -60.53 49.77 -8.03
CA GLY A 151 -60.76 50.15 -9.41
C GLY A 151 -59.62 50.99 -10.00
N LYS A 152 -59.90 52.05 -10.75
CA LYS A 152 -58.89 52.90 -11.42
C LYS A 152 -57.99 53.67 -10.44
N ALA A 153 -58.32 53.74 -9.14
CA ALA A 153 -57.51 54.36 -8.11
C ALA A 153 -56.52 53.41 -7.40
N ARG A 154 -56.37 52.19 -7.87
CA ARG A 154 -55.45 51.18 -7.34
C ARG A 154 -53.99 51.56 -7.61
N LYS A 155 -53.23 51.87 -6.52
CA LYS A 155 -51.80 52.23 -6.61
C LYS A 155 -50.91 51.21 -5.90
N LYS A 156 -49.76 50.94 -6.47
CA LYS A 156 -48.72 50.13 -5.84
C LYS A 156 -47.96 51.00 -4.84
N VAL A 157 -48.02 50.64 -3.57
CA VAL A 157 -47.23 51.26 -2.51
C VAL A 157 -46.08 50.33 -2.15
N THR A 158 -44.85 50.83 -2.25
CA THR A 158 -43.65 50.08 -1.91
C THR A 158 -43.08 50.63 -0.60
N THR A 159 -42.89 49.75 0.37
CA THR A 159 -42.33 50.10 1.69
C THR A 159 -40.93 49.53 1.80
N LYS A 160 -39.97 50.38 2.18
CA LYS A 160 -38.58 49.98 2.46
C LYS A 160 -38.48 49.46 3.87
N HIS A 161 -37.85 48.29 4.01
CA HIS A 161 -37.56 47.67 5.30
C HIS A 161 -36.08 47.43 5.43
N THR A 162 -35.59 47.39 6.69
CA THR A 162 -34.19 47.03 6.99
C THR A 162 -34.20 45.98 8.07
N ARG A 163 -33.40 44.93 7.87
CA ARG A 163 -33.18 43.89 8.88
C ARG A 163 -31.71 43.63 9.07
N LYS A 164 -31.29 43.28 10.28
CA LYS A 164 -29.94 42.77 10.56
C LYS A 164 -29.85 41.36 10.08
N VAL A 165 -28.82 41.06 9.29
CA VAL A 165 -28.47 39.68 8.84
C VAL A 165 -27.07 39.35 9.35
N PRO A 166 -26.85 38.14 9.82
CA PRO A 166 -25.53 37.72 10.32
C PRO A 166 -24.52 37.69 9.21
N ILE A 167 -23.30 38.11 9.51
CA ILE A 167 -22.10 37.87 8.72
C ILE A 167 -21.47 36.59 9.27
N LYS A 168 -21.40 35.55 8.46
CA LYS A 168 -20.81 34.26 8.84
C LYS A 168 -19.39 34.15 8.31
N HIS A 169 -18.47 33.74 9.15
CA HIS A 169 -17.17 33.26 8.79
C HIS A 169 -17.25 31.74 8.69
N TYR A 170 -16.81 31.16 7.56
CA TYR A 170 -16.77 29.73 7.35
C TYR A 170 -15.33 29.23 7.53
N TYR A 171 -15.17 28.08 8.17
CA TYR A 171 -13.88 27.47 8.42
C TYR A 171 -13.96 25.94 8.27
N LYS A 172 -12.85 25.30 7.92
CA LYS A 172 -12.75 23.84 7.88
C LYS A 172 -12.45 23.31 9.27
N ILE A 173 -13.13 22.23 9.63
CA ILE A 173 -12.96 21.54 10.90
C ILE A 173 -11.99 20.39 10.66
N PRO A 174 -10.87 20.26 11.42
CA PRO A 174 -9.93 19.15 11.27
C PRO A 174 -10.64 17.83 11.54
N THR A 175 -10.18 16.77 10.89
CA THR A 175 -10.68 15.42 11.15
C THR A 175 -10.17 14.90 12.50
N THR A 176 -10.97 14.06 13.14
CA THR A 176 -10.55 13.30 14.33
C THR A 176 -9.83 11.99 13.93
N ARG A 177 -9.92 11.60 12.64
CA ARG A 177 -9.25 10.40 12.12
C ARG A 177 -7.75 10.65 12.10
N LYS A 178 -6.99 9.75 12.71
CA LYS A 178 -5.52 9.79 12.77
C LYS A 178 -4.95 8.37 12.84
N GLY A 179 -3.69 8.21 12.47
CA GLY A 179 -2.99 6.93 12.50
C GLY A 179 -2.49 6.51 11.11
N THR A 180 -1.93 5.31 11.05
CA THR A 180 -1.26 4.78 9.85
C THR A 180 -2.02 3.59 9.30
N SER A 181 -2.20 3.52 7.98
CA SER A 181 -2.75 2.35 7.27
C SER A 181 -1.85 1.95 6.11
N THR A 182 -1.93 0.69 5.70
CA THR A 182 -1.21 0.22 4.51
C THR A 182 -2.21 -0.30 3.48
N LEU A 183 -2.09 0.20 2.28
CA LEU A 183 -2.95 -0.13 1.15
C LEU A 183 -2.26 -1.10 0.22
N ILE A 184 -3.01 -2.09 -0.25
CA ILE A 184 -2.58 -3.03 -1.27
C ILE A 184 -3.62 -3.11 -2.39
N LEU A 185 -3.18 -3.56 -3.55
CA LEU A 185 -4.08 -3.84 -4.65
C LEU A 185 -5.10 -4.92 -4.24
N ALA A 186 -6.38 -4.73 -4.59
CA ALA A 186 -7.41 -5.72 -4.27
C ALA A 186 -7.20 -7.03 -5.05
N ALA A 187 -7.36 -8.18 -4.39
CA ALA A 187 -7.14 -9.50 -4.96
C ALA A 187 -7.94 -9.73 -6.28
N ARG A 188 -9.15 -9.19 -6.38
CA ARG A 188 -10.00 -9.27 -7.58
C ARG A 188 -9.51 -8.44 -8.76
N GLN A 189 -8.55 -7.53 -8.57
CA GLN A 189 -7.94 -6.71 -9.63
C GLN A 189 -6.68 -7.34 -10.21
N THR A 190 -6.49 -8.62 -9.98
CA THR A 190 -5.43 -9.42 -10.60
C THR A 190 -5.47 -9.32 -12.13
N SER A 191 -6.66 -9.39 -12.75
CA SER A 191 -6.86 -9.22 -14.19
C SER A 191 -6.47 -7.82 -14.66
N ASP A 192 -6.78 -6.77 -13.87
CA ASP A 192 -6.43 -5.40 -14.23
C ASP A 192 -4.90 -5.19 -14.15
N LYS A 193 -4.22 -5.84 -13.20
CA LYS A 193 -2.75 -5.83 -13.13
C LYS A 193 -2.13 -6.52 -14.34
N ILE A 194 -2.65 -7.67 -14.76
CA ILE A 194 -2.20 -8.39 -15.95
C ILE A 194 -2.36 -7.50 -17.18
N LYS A 195 -3.55 -6.91 -17.36
CA LYS A 195 -3.85 -6.00 -18.48
C LYS A 195 -2.94 -4.76 -18.49
N ALA A 196 -2.68 -4.15 -17.34
CA ALA A 196 -1.76 -3.02 -17.24
C ALA A 196 -0.31 -3.40 -17.59
N LEU A 197 0.11 -4.62 -17.31
CA LEU A 197 1.42 -5.16 -17.71
C LEU A 197 1.47 -5.44 -19.22
N GLU A 198 0.40 -5.96 -19.81
CA GLU A 198 0.27 -6.15 -21.25
C GLU A 198 0.32 -4.82 -22.03
N GLU A 199 -0.44 -3.79 -21.54
CA GLU A 199 -0.48 -2.46 -22.15
C GLU A 199 0.83 -1.67 -22.00
N SER A 200 1.71 -2.05 -21.05
CA SER A 200 2.97 -1.34 -20.82
C SER A 200 4.13 -1.81 -21.71
N ASP A 201 3.89 -2.74 -22.63
CA ASP A 201 4.93 -3.38 -23.48
C ASP A 201 6.09 -4.04 -22.69
N LEU A 202 5.88 -4.17 -21.38
CA LEU A 202 6.81 -4.76 -20.44
C LEU A 202 6.38 -6.21 -20.20
N GLY A 203 6.65 -7.10 -21.15
CA GLY A 203 6.37 -8.53 -21.02
C GLY A 203 6.90 -9.09 -19.68
N PHE A 204 6.27 -10.16 -19.16
CA PHE A 204 6.82 -10.86 -18.00
C PHE A 204 8.24 -11.31 -18.30
N ASN A 205 9.23 -10.69 -17.65
CA ASN A 205 10.60 -11.20 -17.65
C ASN A 205 10.62 -12.51 -16.85
N THR A 206 10.38 -13.61 -17.52
CA THR A 206 10.81 -14.92 -17.02
C THR A 206 12.32 -14.97 -17.23
N GLU A 207 13.08 -15.36 -16.23
CA GLU A 207 14.56 -15.38 -16.22
C GLU A 207 15.22 -16.18 -17.38
N ASP A 208 14.43 -16.75 -18.31
CA ASP A 208 14.87 -17.62 -19.40
C ASP A 208 14.53 -17.11 -20.81
N ASN A 209 14.18 -15.84 -21.01
CA ASN A 209 13.86 -15.35 -22.37
C ASN A 209 15.01 -14.57 -23.03
N ASP A 210 15.93 -15.31 -23.61
CA ASP A 210 16.58 -14.95 -24.87
C ASP A 210 15.56 -15.17 -25.98
N SER A 211 14.80 -14.14 -26.34
CA SER A 211 14.24 -13.92 -27.68
C SER A 211 13.00 -13.04 -27.68
N THR A 212 12.93 -12.15 -28.63
CA THR A 212 11.84 -11.49 -29.32
C THR A 212 10.73 -12.43 -29.83
N ALA A 213 10.30 -13.41 -29.04
CA ALA A 213 9.22 -14.31 -29.41
C ALA A 213 7.87 -13.60 -29.21
N ASN A 214 6.99 -13.63 -30.22
CA ASN A 214 5.61 -13.21 -30.17
C ASN A 214 4.91 -13.91 -28.98
N VAL A 215 4.82 -13.22 -27.84
CA VAL A 215 4.11 -13.74 -26.66
C VAL A 215 2.62 -13.77 -27.00
N ASN A 216 2.04 -14.98 -27.03
CA ASN A 216 0.60 -15.12 -27.23
C ASN A 216 -0.11 -14.86 -25.86
N TYR A 217 -0.48 -13.62 -25.63
CA TYR A 217 -1.21 -13.16 -24.44
C TYR A 217 -2.56 -13.84 -24.23
N ASP A 218 -3.14 -14.42 -25.29
CA ASP A 218 -4.41 -15.12 -25.24
C ASP A 218 -4.30 -16.60 -24.90
N SER A 219 -3.10 -17.16 -24.87
CA SER A 219 -2.92 -18.57 -24.55
C SER A 219 -3.37 -18.91 -23.12
N PRO A 220 -3.97 -20.09 -22.89
CA PRO A 220 -4.33 -20.55 -21.55
C PRO A 220 -3.14 -20.62 -20.59
N GLU A 221 -1.96 -21.00 -21.10
CA GLU A 221 -0.71 -21.11 -20.36
C GLU A 221 -0.24 -19.75 -19.87
N TYR A 222 -0.27 -18.72 -20.73
CA TYR A 222 0.05 -17.35 -20.35
C TYR A 222 -0.93 -16.84 -19.27
N LYS A 223 -2.23 -17.00 -19.48
CA LYS A 223 -3.27 -16.56 -18.54
C LYS A 223 -3.13 -17.25 -17.17
N ALA A 224 -2.83 -18.55 -17.16
CA ALA A 224 -2.59 -19.30 -15.92
C ALA A 224 -1.32 -18.80 -15.20
N SER A 225 -0.22 -18.60 -15.90
CA SER A 225 1.03 -18.07 -15.34
C SER A 225 0.86 -16.66 -14.79
N ALA A 226 0.18 -15.78 -15.53
CA ALA A 226 -0.12 -14.42 -15.13
C ALA A 226 -1.01 -14.37 -13.88
N LEU A 227 -1.98 -15.27 -13.77
CA LEU A 227 -2.83 -15.39 -12.58
C LEU A 227 -2.02 -15.82 -11.35
N LEU A 228 -1.19 -16.85 -11.47
CA LEU A 228 -0.31 -17.31 -10.38
C LEU A 228 0.67 -16.23 -9.93
N TYR A 229 1.27 -15.52 -10.87
CA TYR A 229 2.18 -14.42 -10.64
C TYR A 229 1.49 -13.29 -9.84
N SER A 230 0.30 -12.90 -10.26
CA SER A 230 -0.47 -11.86 -9.59
C SER A 230 -0.94 -12.27 -8.19
N GLN A 231 -1.35 -13.53 -8.00
CA GLN A 231 -1.69 -14.06 -6.68
C GLN A 231 -0.49 -14.08 -5.73
N ASN A 232 0.69 -14.43 -6.24
CA ASN A 232 1.93 -14.40 -5.47
C ASN A 232 2.29 -12.97 -5.04
N PHE A 233 2.13 -11.99 -5.92
CA PHE A 233 2.34 -10.58 -5.57
C PHE A 233 1.35 -10.08 -4.53
N PHE A 234 0.08 -10.43 -4.66
CA PHE A 234 -0.93 -10.11 -3.66
C PHE A 234 -0.53 -10.64 -2.28
N LYS A 235 -0.19 -11.94 -2.19
CA LYS A 235 0.24 -12.59 -0.94
C LYS A 235 1.45 -11.89 -0.33
N LYS A 236 2.47 -11.61 -1.13
CA LYS A 236 3.70 -10.94 -0.68
C LYS A 236 3.45 -9.48 -0.27
N SER A 237 2.61 -8.75 -1.01
CA SER A 237 2.19 -7.39 -0.65
C SER A 237 1.42 -7.37 0.67
N TYR A 238 0.49 -8.31 0.86
CA TYR A 238 -0.27 -8.44 2.10
C TYR A 238 0.64 -8.77 3.29
N GLN A 239 1.60 -9.68 3.12
CA GLN A 239 2.59 -10.03 4.14
C GLN A 239 3.40 -8.80 4.56
N LEU A 240 3.93 -8.03 3.61
CA LEU A 240 4.66 -6.81 3.91
C LEU A 240 3.77 -5.77 4.60
N ALA A 241 2.55 -5.55 4.10
CA ALA A 241 1.60 -4.62 4.69
C ALA A 241 1.26 -4.98 6.14
N SER A 242 1.07 -6.27 6.43
CA SER A 242 0.82 -6.76 7.79
C SER A 242 1.99 -6.48 8.73
N LEU A 243 3.22 -6.73 8.28
CA LEU A 243 4.43 -6.43 9.05
C LEU A 243 4.59 -4.93 9.33
N VAL A 244 4.23 -4.06 8.38
CA VAL A 244 4.20 -2.61 8.60
C VAL A 244 3.21 -2.27 9.72
N GLN A 245 2.00 -2.82 9.68
CA GLN A 245 0.98 -2.54 10.70
C GLN A 245 1.36 -3.10 12.07
N GLU A 246 2.01 -4.26 12.14
CA GLU A 246 2.59 -4.77 13.39
C GLU A 246 3.61 -3.80 14.00
N GLU A 247 4.46 -3.19 13.17
CA GLU A 247 5.43 -2.20 13.67
C GLU A 247 4.75 -0.88 14.07
N VAL A 248 3.69 -0.45 13.38
CA VAL A 248 2.86 0.70 13.77
C VAL A 248 2.25 0.49 15.15
N ALA A 249 1.65 -0.67 15.40
CA ALA A 249 1.01 -0.99 16.69
C ALA A 249 2.00 -0.88 17.88
N LYS A 250 3.29 -1.17 17.67
CA LYS A 250 4.33 -1.08 18.71
C LYS A 250 4.71 0.36 19.08
N THR A 251 4.38 1.35 18.24
CA THR A 251 4.73 2.76 18.48
C THR A 251 3.70 3.50 19.31
N GLY A 252 2.55 2.89 19.61
CA GLY A 252 1.40 3.55 20.24
C GLY A 252 0.60 4.46 19.30
N ARG A 253 0.95 4.54 18.01
CA ARG A 253 0.12 5.16 17.00
C ARG A 253 -1.10 4.30 16.69
N ASN A 254 -2.18 4.93 16.23
CA ASN A 254 -3.34 4.17 15.79
C ASN A 254 -2.97 3.32 14.56
N ASP A 255 -3.02 2.03 14.73
CA ASP A 255 -3.01 1.06 13.64
C ASP A 255 -4.39 1.02 12.99
N LEU A 256 -4.46 1.46 11.74
CA LEU A 256 -5.69 1.46 10.96
C LEU A 256 -5.81 0.24 10.04
N GLY A 257 -4.87 -0.68 10.12
CA GLY A 257 -4.88 -1.96 9.43
C GLY A 257 -4.47 -1.92 7.96
N VAL A 258 -4.56 -3.10 7.35
CA VAL A 258 -4.31 -3.30 5.91
C VAL A 258 -5.62 -3.20 5.15
N TRP A 259 -5.63 -2.38 4.09
CA TRP A 259 -6.80 -2.16 3.26
C TRP A 259 -6.57 -2.54 1.80
N GLN A 260 -7.55 -3.21 1.22
CA GLN A 260 -7.59 -3.46 -0.22
C GLN A 260 -8.36 -2.34 -0.91
N ARG A 261 -7.69 -1.58 -1.78
CA ARG A 261 -8.31 -0.50 -2.57
C ARG A 261 -8.40 -0.88 -4.04
N GLN A 262 -9.49 -0.44 -4.68
CA GLN A 262 -9.74 -0.72 -6.12
C GLN A 262 -9.44 0.48 -7.02
N LYS A 263 -9.48 1.68 -6.47
CA LYS A 263 -9.28 2.94 -7.20
C LYS A 263 -8.18 3.76 -6.52
N GLY A 264 -7.46 4.53 -7.33
CA GLY A 264 -6.42 5.43 -6.81
C GLY A 264 -5.08 4.77 -6.51
N LEU A 265 -4.88 3.50 -6.88
CA LEU A 265 -3.61 2.76 -6.69
C LEU A 265 -2.98 2.37 -8.03
N TRP A 266 -3.11 3.24 -9.04
CA TRP A 266 -2.64 2.89 -10.38
C TRP A 266 -1.16 2.48 -10.41
N VAL A 267 -0.31 3.15 -9.65
CA VAL A 267 1.12 2.81 -9.57
C VAL A 267 1.36 1.37 -9.10
N LEU A 268 0.55 0.85 -8.16
CA LEU A 268 0.66 -0.53 -7.69
C LEU A 268 0.17 -1.56 -8.73
N HIS A 269 -0.71 -1.15 -9.66
CA HIS A 269 -1.14 -2.01 -10.75
C HIS A 269 -0.02 -2.25 -11.77
N ALA A 270 0.70 -1.18 -12.12
CA ALA A 270 1.67 -1.19 -13.22
C ALA A 270 3.08 -1.65 -12.82
N THR A 271 3.34 -1.87 -11.52
CA THR A 271 4.62 -2.42 -11.06
C THR A 271 4.67 -3.95 -11.20
N GLN A 272 5.82 -4.50 -11.60
CA GLN A 272 6.06 -5.95 -11.80
C GLN A 272 6.58 -6.66 -10.55
N MET A 273 6.34 -6.11 -9.36
CA MET A 273 6.79 -6.61 -8.09
C MET A 273 5.71 -6.49 -7.02
N PRO A 274 5.86 -7.15 -5.84
CA PRO A 274 5.04 -6.86 -4.68
C PRO A 274 5.11 -5.38 -4.31
N ALA A 275 3.94 -4.76 -4.09
CA ALA A 275 3.83 -3.32 -3.92
C ALA A 275 2.86 -2.97 -2.80
N VAL A 276 3.23 -1.97 -1.98
CA VAL A 276 2.41 -1.41 -0.92
C VAL A 276 2.40 0.11 -0.98
N LEU A 277 1.29 0.73 -0.55
CA LEU A 277 1.21 2.16 -0.31
C LEU A 277 0.92 2.38 1.17
N ILE A 278 1.78 3.13 1.84
CA ILE A 278 1.69 3.39 3.28
C ILE A 278 1.17 4.81 3.48
N GLU A 279 -0.05 4.92 4.02
CA GLU A 279 -0.62 6.18 4.48
C GLU A 279 -0.09 6.45 5.89
N THR A 280 0.91 7.30 6.01
CA THR A 280 1.65 7.52 7.26
C THR A 280 0.87 8.29 8.32
N GLY A 281 -0.21 8.97 7.93
CA GLY A 281 -1.12 9.73 8.79
C GLY A 281 -2.02 10.64 7.97
N PHE A 282 -2.77 11.52 8.63
CA PHE A 282 -3.72 12.43 7.99
C PHE A 282 -3.24 13.88 8.07
N VAL A 283 -2.94 14.50 6.93
CA VAL A 283 -2.56 15.93 6.85
C VAL A 283 -3.68 16.84 7.38
N ALA A 284 -4.93 16.38 7.28
CA ALA A 284 -6.11 17.09 7.76
C ALA A 284 -6.42 16.90 9.27
N ASN A 285 -5.57 16.14 10.00
CA ASN A 285 -5.65 15.97 11.45
C ASN A 285 -4.59 16.81 12.16
N TYR A 286 -4.95 17.49 13.22
CA TYR A 286 -4.06 18.40 13.95
C TYR A 286 -2.82 17.71 14.53
N ASP A 287 -2.99 16.53 15.14
CA ASP A 287 -1.89 15.81 15.79
C ASP A 287 -0.98 15.16 14.74
N ASP A 288 -1.58 14.50 13.73
CA ASP A 288 -0.82 13.84 12.66
C ASP A 288 -0.06 14.87 11.81
N GLU A 289 -0.66 16.02 11.46
CA GLU A 289 0.04 17.05 10.70
C GLU A 289 1.32 17.50 11.40
N ARG A 290 1.27 17.75 12.72
CA ARG A 290 2.45 18.16 13.50
C ARG A 290 3.47 17.05 13.63
N TYR A 291 3.02 15.84 13.89
CA TYR A 291 3.89 14.68 13.99
C TYR A 291 4.64 14.42 12.67
N LEU A 292 3.93 14.40 11.55
CA LEU A 292 4.49 14.13 10.22
C LEU A 292 5.42 15.26 9.72
N ASN A 293 5.29 16.49 10.24
CA ASN A 293 6.21 17.60 9.94
C ASN A 293 7.38 17.69 10.93
N SER A 294 7.39 16.91 12.01
CA SER A 294 8.51 16.90 12.94
C SER A 294 9.62 15.93 12.49
N ASP A 295 10.88 16.31 12.72
CA ASP A 295 12.02 15.43 12.43
C ASP A 295 11.89 14.09 13.16
N LYS A 296 11.47 14.15 14.44
CA LYS A 296 11.22 12.95 15.27
C LYS A 296 10.17 12.04 14.64
N GLY A 297 8.98 12.55 14.28
CA GLY A 297 7.90 11.75 13.73
C GLY A 297 8.27 11.13 12.38
N GLN A 298 8.97 11.89 11.52
CA GLN A 298 9.46 11.37 10.24
C GLN A 298 10.47 10.24 10.41
N ARG A 299 11.42 10.36 11.37
CA ARG A 299 12.38 9.28 11.69
C ARG A 299 11.70 8.06 12.29
N GLU A 300 10.76 8.24 13.21
CA GLU A 300 10.00 7.13 13.80
C GLU A 300 9.23 6.34 12.73
N ILE A 301 8.58 7.02 11.77
CA ILE A 301 7.93 6.37 10.61
C ILE A 301 8.97 5.65 9.75
N ALA A 302 10.08 6.28 9.39
CA ALA A 302 11.14 5.64 8.61
C ALA A 302 11.67 4.37 9.30
N GLN A 303 11.92 4.43 10.59
CA GLN A 303 12.45 3.31 11.37
C GLN A 303 11.45 2.15 11.50
N LEU A 304 10.15 2.43 11.72
CA LEU A 304 9.15 1.36 11.78
C LEU A 304 9.01 0.64 10.43
N ILE A 305 9.02 1.37 9.31
CA ILE A 305 8.98 0.77 7.97
C ILE A 305 10.26 -0.04 7.72
N THR A 306 11.41 0.47 8.13
CA THR A 306 12.69 -0.27 8.02
C THR A 306 12.63 -1.59 8.76
N ARG A 307 12.15 -1.62 10.02
CA ARG A 307 12.02 -2.87 10.78
C ARG A 307 11.07 -3.86 10.09
N ALA A 308 9.96 -3.38 9.53
CA ALA A 308 9.03 -4.21 8.77
C ALA A 308 9.69 -4.83 7.53
N LEU A 309 10.46 -4.04 6.78
CA LEU A 309 11.16 -4.50 5.57
C LEU A 309 12.28 -5.50 5.90
N VAL A 310 13.04 -5.30 6.97
CA VAL A 310 14.04 -6.27 7.44
C VAL A 310 13.38 -7.61 7.79
N LYS A 311 12.29 -7.59 8.57
CA LYS A 311 11.53 -8.81 8.89
C LYS A 311 10.96 -9.49 7.65
N TYR A 312 10.44 -8.69 6.73
CA TYR A 312 9.91 -9.21 5.47
C TYR A 312 11.00 -9.93 4.68
N ARG A 313 12.17 -9.33 4.52
CA ARG A 313 13.33 -9.96 3.88
C ARG A 313 13.68 -11.28 4.54
N ASP A 314 13.82 -11.28 5.86
CA ASP A 314 14.20 -12.47 6.62
C ASP A 314 13.19 -13.61 6.43
N GLN A 315 11.88 -13.32 6.40
CA GLN A 315 10.84 -14.30 6.16
C GLN A 315 10.83 -14.85 4.72
N VAL A 316 11.14 -14.00 3.74
CA VAL A 316 11.15 -14.40 2.33
C VAL A 316 12.42 -15.20 1.98
N GLU A 317 13.58 -14.79 2.53
CA GLU A 317 14.86 -15.43 2.25
C GLU A 317 15.10 -16.68 3.11
N ASN A 318 14.49 -16.76 4.31
CA ASN A 318 14.65 -17.88 5.24
C ASN A 318 13.29 -18.48 5.69
N PRO A 319 12.47 -19.01 4.77
CA PRO A 319 11.11 -19.47 5.11
C PRO A 319 11.08 -20.62 6.15
N LYS A 320 12.16 -21.39 6.28
CA LYS A 320 12.28 -22.49 7.27
C LYS A 320 12.53 -22.00 8.71
N GLY A 321 13.09 -20.82 8.90
CA GLY A 321 13.32 -20.24 10.23
C GLY A 321 12.06 -19.78 10.96
N VAL A 322 11.00 -19.44 10.23
CA VAL A 322 9.71 -18.98 10.80
C VAL A 322 8.86 -20.15 11.32
N ALA A 323 8.94 -21.32 10.71
CA ALA A 323 8.19 -22.51 11.11
C ALA A 323 8.64 -23.08 12.48
N THR A 324 9.90 -22.87 12.86
CA THR A 324 10.47 -23.40 14.13
C THR A 324 10.05 -22.57 15.36
N ILE A 325 9.65 -21.30 15.18
CA ILE A 325 9.24 -20.43 16.29
C ILE A 325 7.76 -20.65 16.65
N SER A 326 6.91 -21.01 15.68
CA SER A 326 5.47 -21.20 15.90
C SER A 326 5.12 -22.51 16.64
N THR A 327 6.03 -23.49 16.67
CA THR A 327 5.81 -24.78 17.33
C THR A 327 6.29 -24.84 18.79
N GLN A 328 6.96 -23.79 19.31
CA GLN A 328 7.41 -23.75 20.71
C GLN A 328 6.51 -22.98 21.68
N THR A 329 5.41 -22.37 21.23
CA THR A 329 4.52 -21.58 22.09
C THR A 329 3.25 -22.30 22.57
N ASP A 330 2.99 -23.56 22.14
CA ASP A 330 1.77 -24.30 22.54
C ASP A 330 2.02 -25.46 23.51
N SER A 331 3.10 -25.42 24.28
CA SER A 331 3.31 -26.38 25.38
C SER A 331 3.70 -25.64 26.67
N LYS A 332 2.69 -24.99 27.29
CA LYS A 332 2.63 -24.73 28.74
C LYS A 332 1.21 -24.45 29.18
#